data_b69491ca0cece5ea5e152b20291ee2aa
#
_entry.id   b69491ca0cece5ea5e152b20291ee2aa
#
_cell.length_a   1.000
_cell.length_b   1.000
_cell.length_c   1.000
_cell.angle_alpha   90.00
_cell.angle_beta   90.00
_cell.angle_gamma   90.00
#
_symmetry.space_group_name_H-M   'P 1'
#
loop_
_entity.id
_entity.type
_entity.pdbx_description
1 polymer ?
#
loop_
_entity_poly.entity_id
_entity_poly.type
_entity_poly.pdbx_seq_one_letter_code
_entity_poly.pdbx_strand_id
1 'polypeptide(L)'
;MLHTLTRSLRENKGPALVTVLLSALEVVFEIVIPLFMSNLIDFGIEGGSMAAVWKFGAFLLLLAAFQLSTGVLAARIAARASVGFAANLREDMYNNVQTFAFSNIDKFSTASIVTRLTTDTTNVQNAFQMLMRMAIRAPVMLIFSMIVSFRISRDISMTFLIILPILALALFFIIRSVFPVFSRVFRTYDELNNVVQENVRGIRVVKSFNQERHEIGKFGAISERIYKDFSKGERLITLNAPLMQFCIYTCMIIISWLGAKAIIASGNDPALGLTTGNLTALITYTMQILSSLMMLSMVFAMLTISLSSARRIAEVLEERSDIPQPEQPVMTVRDGAVDFDHVSFVYASKADKKVLDDIDLHIRSGETIGIIGGTGASKSSLVQLIPRLYDVTGGKLTLGGVDVRDYDLDTLRGAVAMVLQKNELFSGTIAENLRWGNENATDEQLRHACKLACADGFISAMPDGYDTHIEQGGTNVSGGQKQRLCIARALLKKPKVLILDDSTSAVDTRTDAQIQQALSTYIPDTTKIIIAQRISSVQNADRIVVLDDGRIDAVGCHDELLRTCEIYREVYESQQ
;
A
#
# COMPACT_ATOMS: atom_id res chain seq x y z
N MET A 1 12.87 2.16 9.75
CA MET A 1 11.56 1.52 9.92
C MET A 1 10.81 1.94 11.19
N LEU A 2 11.18 1.50 12.45
CA LEU A 2 10.40 1.88 13.65
C LEU A 2 10.36 3.40 13.85
N HIS A 3 11.49 4.08 13.70
CA HIS A 3 11.56 5.54 13.78
C HIS A 3 10.66 6.21 12.72
N THR A 4 10.61 5.70 11.51
CA THR A 4 9.78 6.21 10.42
C THR A 4 8.29 6.09 10.74
N LEU A 5 7.86 4.90 11.21
CA LEU A 5 6.47 4.67 11.60
C LEU A 5 6.06 5.49 12.83
N THR A 6 6.94 5.64 13.84
CA THR A 6 6.63 6.42 15.05
C THR A 6 6.49 7.93 14.77
N ARG A 7 7.02 8.43 13.65
CA ARG A 7 6.82 9.80 13.21
C ARG A 7 5.35 10.08 12.89
N SER A 8 4.64 9.10 12.30
CA SER A 8 3.21 9.21 11.97
C SER A 8 2.28 9.09 13.18
N LEU A 9 2.80 8.84 14.40
CA LEU A 9 1.97 8.87 15.61
C LEU A 9 1.42 10.26 15.93
N ARG A 10 2.17 11.33 15.65
CA ARG A 10 1.76 12.74 15.82
C ARG A 10 0.99 12.96 17.13
N GLU A 11 -0.26 13.43 17.05
CA GLU A 11 -1.18 13.68 18.18
C GLU A 11 -1.62 12.42 18.94
N ASN A 12 -1.44 11.22 18.35
CA ASN A 12 -1.88 9.97 18.95
C ASN A 12 -0.91 9.41 20.02
N LYS A 13 0.26 10.07 20.26
CA LYS A 13 1.24 9.68 21.29
C LYS A 13 0.65 9.76 22.69
N GLY A 14 -0.08 10.84 23.00
CA GLY A 14 -0.74 11.02 24.29
C GLY A 14 -1.78 9.94 24.57
N PRO A 15 -2.78 9.76 23.71
CA PRO A 15 -3.75 8.67 23.81
C PRO A 15 -3.12 7.27 23.91
N ALA A 16 -2.05 7.00 23.17
CA ALA A 16 -1.33 5.73 23.27
C ALA A 16 -0.74 5.50 24.68
N LEU A 17 -0.07 6.51 25.24
CA LEU A 17 0.49 6.42 26.60
C LEU A 17 -0.60 6.25 27.66
N VAL A 18 -1.70 6.99 27.54
CA VAL A 18 -2.85 6.86 28.46
C VAL A 18 -3.45 5.45 28.39
N THR A 19 -3.55 4.86 27.20
CA THR A 19 -4.01 3.47 27.02
C THR A 19 -3.12 2.49 27.79
N VAL A 20 -1.81 2.64 27.67
CA VAL A 20 -0.82 1.81 28.37
C VAL A 20 -0.99 1.89 29.88
N LEU A 21 -1.12 3.12 30.41
CA LEU A 21 -1.31 3.35 31.85
C LEU A 21 -2.64 2.78 32.36
N LEU A 22 -3.73 2.98 31.64
CA LEU A 22 -5.03 2.43 31.98
C LEU A 22 -5.05 0.90 31.93
N SER A 23 -4.38 0.29 30.93
CA SER A 23 -4.26 -1.16 30.83
C SER A 23 -3.42 -1.75 31.97
N ALA A 24 -2.37 -1.05 32.40
CA ALA A 24 -1.60 -1.45 33.60
C ALA A 24 -2.43 -1.34 34.86
N LEU A 25 -3.22 -0.27 35.01
CA LEU A 25 -4.13 -0.06 36.14
C LEU A 25 -5.24 -1.12 36.18
N GLU A 26 -5.80 -1.49 35.05
CA GLU A 26 -6.79 -2.58 34.90
C GLU A 26 -6.22 -3.90 35.50
N VAL A 27 -4.96 -4.22 35.19
CA VAL A 27 -4.27 -5.41 35.71
C VAL A 27 -4.10 -5.35 37.23
N VAL A 28 -3.81 -4.17 37.78
CA VAL A 28 -3.70 -4.02 39.26
C VAL A 28 -5.01 -4.39 39.94
N PHE A 29 -6.14 -3.90 39.45
CA PHE A 29 -7.44 -4.28 40.00
C PHE A 29 -7.70 -5.78 39.85
N GLU A 30 -7.38 -6.38 38.72
CA GLU A 30 -7.55 -7.81 38.43
C GLU A 30 -6.71 -8.69 39.39
N ILE A 31 -5.53 -8.25 39.80
CA ILE A 31 -4.67 -8.95 40.75
C ILE A 31 -5.15 -8.78 42.19
N VAL A 32 -5.72 -7.63 42.53
CA VAL A 32 -6.20 -7.33 43.89
C VAL A 32 -7.51 -8.07 44.23
N ILE A 33 -8.39 -8.30 43.23
CA ILE A 33 -9.68 -8.96 43.45
C ILE A 33 -9.54 -10.34 44.15
N PRO A 34 -8.67 -11.28 43.72
CA PRO A 34 -8.53 -12.57 44.41
C PRO A 34 -8.06 -12.46 45.85
N LEU A 35 -7.25 -11.44 46.24
CA LEU A 35 -6.83 -11.19 47.61
C LEU A 35 -8.01 -10.81 48.53
N PHE A 36 -8.88 -9.90 48.05
CA PHE A 36 -10.07 -9.52 48.81
C PHE A 36 -11.13 -10.62 48.80
N MET A 37 -11.18 -11.46 47.77
CA MET A 37 -12.01 -12.65 47.75
C MET A 37 -11.55 -13.67 48.79
N SER A 38 -10.23 -13.85 48.97
CA SER A 38 -9.67 -14.64 50.05
C SER A 38 -10.13 -14.14 51.44
N ASN A 39 -10.03 -12.83 51.69
CA ASN A 39 -10.49 -12.22 52.92
C ASN A 39 -12.01 -12.37 53.15
N LEU A 40 -12.82 -12.32 52.09
CA LEU A 40 -14.26 -12.56 52.19
C LEU A 40 -14.56 -14.00 52.62
N ILE A 41 -13.80 -14.99 52.08
CA ILE A 41 -13.96 -16.40 52.46
C ILE A 41 -13.53 -16.59 53.93
N ASP A 42 -12.31 -16.15 54.30
CA ASP A 42 -11.72 -16.44 55.61
C ASP A 42 -12.46 -15.72 56.75
N PHE A 43 -12.71 -14.41 56.61
CA PHE A 43 -13.35 -13.62 57.69
C PHE A 43 -14.88 -13.53 57.56
N GLY A 44 -15.43 -13.73 56.38
CA GLY A 44 -16.87 -13.67 56.11
C GLY A 44 -17.54 -15.03 56.27
N ILE A 45 -17.17 -15.98 55.42
CA ILE A 45 -17.84 -17.28 55.36
C ILE A 45 -17.39 -18.17 56.50
N GLU A 46 -16.10 -18.40 56.64
CA GLU A 46 -15.57 -19.27 57.69
C GLU A 46 -15.61 -18.64 59.08
N GLY A 47 -15.38 -17.31 59.16
CA GLY A 47 -15.57 -16.54 60.37
C GLY A 47 -17.02 -16.32 60.80
N GLY A 48 -18.00 -16.78 60.01
CA GLY A 48 -19.44 -16.69 60.29
C GLY A 48 -19.99 -15.25 60.41
N SER A 49 -19.30 -14.26 59.88
CA SER A 49 -19.61 -12.84 60.02
C SER A 49 -20.29 -12.25 58.78
N MET A 50 -21.62 -12.12 58.79
CA MET A 50 -22.36 -11.45 57.69
C MET A 50 -21.92 -10.00 57.49
N ALA A 51 -21.50 -9.30 58.53
CA ALA A 51 -20.96 -7.94 58.43
C ALA A 51 -19.66 -7.90 57.61
N ALA A 52 -18.77 -8.89 57.78
CA ALA A 52 -17.58 -9.03 56.97
C ALA A 52 -17.93 -9.37 55.51
N VAL A 53 -18.90 -10.25 55.27
CA VAL A 53 -19.39 -10.58 53.90
C VAL A 53 -19.88 -9.32 53.19
N TRP A 54 -20.73 -8.51 53.81
CA TRP A 54 -21.21 -7.25 53.23
C TRP A 54 -20.08 -6.25 52.98
N LYS A 55 -19.14 -6.12 53.93
CA LYS A 55 -17.99 -5.20 53.80
C LYS A 55 -17.10 -5.59 52.61
N PHE A 56 -16.62 -6.83 52.56
CA PHE A 56 -15.74 -7.30 51.50
C PHE A 56 -16.48 -7.44 50.16
N GLY A 57 -17.75 -7.87 50.15
CA GLY A 57 -18.61 -7.95 48.97
C GLY A 57 -18.82 -6.60 48.32
N ALA A 58 -19.17 -5.57 49.09
CA ALA A 58 -19.32 -4.21 48.60
C ALA A 58 -17.99 -3.67 48.00
N PHE A 59 -16.87 -3.95 48.67
CA PHE A 59 -15.54 -3.54 48.19
C PHE A 59 -15.16 -4.26 46.89
N LEU A 60 -15.45 -5.56 46.76
CA LEU A 60 -15.24 -6.31 45.51
C LEU A 60 -16.10 -5.78 44.35
N LEU A 61 -17.37 -5.43 44.60
CA LEU A 61 -18.22 -4.80 43.61
C LEU A 61 -17.65 -3.44 43.15
N LEU A 62 -17.12 -2.66 44.09
CA LEU A 62 -16.47 -1.39 43.77
C LEU A 62 -15.21 -1.58 42.93
N LEU A 63 -14.34 -2.55 43.30
CA LEU A 63 -13.18 -2.90 42.49
C LEU A 63 -13.54 -3.39 41.07
N ALA A 64 -14.58 -4.23 40.98
CA ALA A 64 -15.08 -4.69 39.66
C ALA A 64 -15.61 -3.54 38.81
N ALA A 65 -16.30 -2.56 39.41
CA ALA A 65 -16.77 -1.36 38.71
C ALA A 65 -15.59 -0.49 38.26
N PHE A 66 -14.54 -0.34 39.05
CA PHE A 66 -13.32 0.37 38.63
C PHE A 66 -12.59 -0.38 37.51
N GLN A 67 -12.45 -1.71 37.61
CA GLN A 67 -11.86 -2.54 36.57
C GLN A 67 -12.62 -2.40 35.25
N LEU A 68 -13.95 -2.50 35.29
CA LEU A 68 -14.80 -2.30 34.12
C LEU A 68 -14.60 -0.90 33.50
N SER A 69 -14.63 0.13 34.33
CA SER A 69 -14.49 1.52 33.88
C SER A 69 -13.11 1.76 33.22
N THR A 70 -12.03 1.30 33.85
CA THR A 70 -10.67 1.43 33.31
C THR A 70 -10.51 0.61 32.04
N GLY A 71 -11.05 -0.60 31.97
CA GLY A 71 -11.00 -1.46 30.78
C GLY A 71 -11.75 -0.88 29.59
N VAL A 72 -12.96 -0.35 29.81
CA VAL A 72 -13.77 0.34 28.77
C VAL A 72 -13.05 1.60 28.27
N LEU A 73 -12.51 2.39 29.20
CA LEU A 73 -11.78 3.62 28.86
C LEU A 73 -10.51 3.31 28.06
N ALA A 74 -9.73 2.33 28.53
CA ALA A 74 -8.54 1.86 27.82
C ALA A 74 -8.87 1.36 26.40
N ALA A 75 -9.94 0.57 26.26
CA ALA A 75 -10.37 0.06 24.95
C ALA A 75 -10.78 1.20 23.99
N ARG A 76 -11.57 2.17 24.48
CA ARG A 76 -12.02 3.31 23.70
C ARG A 76 -10.87 4.20 23.23
N ILE A 77 -9.92 4.51 24.14
CA ILE A 77 -8.76 5.34 23.81
C ILE A 77 -7.80 4.59 22.87
N ALA A 78 -7.57 3.28 23.09
CA ALA A 78 -6.77 2.43 22.21
C ALA A 78 -7.31 2.40 20.78
N ALA A 79 -8.62 2.22 20.62
CA ALA A 79 -9.26 2.22 19.33
C ALA A 79 -9.06 3.57 18.61
N ARG A 80 -9.29 4.69 19.32
CA ARG A 80 -9.08 6.03 18.76
C ARG A 80 -7.62 6.26 18.36
N ALA A 81 -6.66 5.89 19.22
CA ALA A 81 -5.24 6.05 18.94
C ALA A 81 -4.76 5.20 17.76
N SER A 82 -5.23 3.94 17.65
CA SER A 82 -4.84 3.04 16.57
C SER A 82 -5.43 3.44 15.22
N VAL A 83 -6.70 3.89 15.19
CA VAL A 83 -7.34 4.38 13.97
C VAL A 83 -6.71 5.70 13.52
N GLY A 84 -6.44 6.63 14.44
CA GLY A 84 -5.75 7.88 14.15
C GLY A 84 -4.34 7.65 13.61
N PHE A 85 -3.58 6.74 14.22
CA PHE A 85 -2.27 6.34 13.70
C PHE A 85 -2.33 5.78 12.28
N ALA A 86 -3.31 4.90 12.00
CA ALA A 86 -3.50 4.34 10.67
C ALA A 86 -3.93 5.40 9.63
N ALA A 87 -4.73 6.38 10.04
CA ALA A 87 -5.11 7.51 9.17
C ALA A 87 -3.88 8.33 8.79
N ASN A 88 -3.03 8.68 9.76
CA ASN A 88 -1.79 9.41 9.52
C ASN A 88 -0.83 8.62 8.63
N LEU A 89 -0.71 7.29 8.81
CA LEU A 89 0.12 6.44 7.94
C LEU A 89 -0.37 6.47 6.49
N ARG A 90 -1.69 6.40 6.27
CA ARG A 90 -2.27 6.48 4.91
C ARG A 90 -2.01 7.85 4.28
N GLU A 91 -2.21 8.92 5.04
CA GLU A 91 -1.96 10.28 4.60
C GLU A 91 -0.49 10.48 4.24
N ASP A 92 0.44 10.08 5.12
CA ASP A 92 1.88 10.22 4.89
C ASP A 92 2.34 9.41 3.67
N MET A 93 1.86 8.15 3.52
CA MET A 93 2.18 7.34 2.34
C MET A 93 1.59 7.93 1.06
N TYR A 94 0.33 8.38 1.09
CA TYR A 94 -0.32 8.95 -0.09
C TYR A 94 0.38 10.23 -0.54
N ASN A 95 0.69 11.12 0.40
CA ASN A 95 1.43 12.35 0.11
C ASN A 95 2.82 12.04 -0.46
N ASN A 96 3.53 11.04 0.09
CA ASN A 96 4.83 10.66 -0.43
C ASN A 96 4.74 10.07 -1.85
N VAL A 97 3.75 9.23 -2.13
CA VAL A 97 3.51 8.68 -3.47
C VAL A 97 3.25 9.77 -4.51
N GLN A 98 2.61 10.90 -4.14
CA GLN A 98 2.39 12.03 -5.04
C GLN A 98 3.70 12.74 -5.44
N THR A 99 4.77 12.58 -4.65
CA THR A 99 6.10 13.15 -4.97
C THR A 99 6.97 12.22 -5.81
N PHE A 100 6.54 10.99 -6.07
CA PHE A 100 7.33 9.99 -6.77
C PHE A 100 7.56 10.36 -8.23
N ALA A 101 8.77 10.10 -8.71
CA ALA A 101 9.07 10.04 -10.14
C ALA A 101 8.51 8.74 -10.76
N PHE A 102 8.45 8.66 -12.08
CA PHE A 102 8.02 7.44 -12.77
C PHE A 102 8.90 6.23 -12.44
N SER A 103 10.21 6.43 -12.29
CA SER A 103 11.17 5.41 -11.83
C SER A 103 10.79 4.77 -10.49
N ASN A 104 10.30 5.59 -9.52
CA ASN A 104 9.82 5.07 -8.24
C ASN A 104 8.50 4.29 -8.41
N ILE A 105 7.59 4.76 -9.29
CA ILE A 105 6.32 4.06 -9.56
C ILE A 105 6.58 2.71 -10.26
N ASP A 106 7.56 2.65 -11.15
CA ASP A 106 7.97 1.41 -11.81
C ASP A 106 8.52 0.38 -10.82
N LYS A 107 9.21 0.84 -9.76
CA LYS A 107 9.69 0.01 -8.66
C LYS A 107 8.54 -0.58 -7.82
N PHE A 108 7.50 0.21 -7.58
CA PHE A 108 6.32 -0.17 -6.83
C PHE A 108 5.14 -0.37 -7.77
N SER A 109 4.69 -1.59 -8.02
CA SER A 109 3.46 -1.77 -8.81
C SER A 109 2.26 -1.07 -8.14
N THR A 110 1.34 -0.54 -8.94
CA THR A 110 0.11 0.12 -8.44
C THR A 110 -0.67 -0.76 -7.46
N ALA A 111 -0.79 -2.06 -7.76
CA ALA A 111 -1.45 -3.03 -6.88
C ALA A 111 -0.74 -3.14 -5.52
N SER A 112 0.60 -3.08 -5.51
CA SER A 112 1.41 -3.11 -4.27
C SER A 112 1.17 -1.87 -3.42
N ILE A 113 1.11 -0.68 -4.03
CA ILE A 113 0.83 0.59 -3.30
C ILE A 113 -0.57 0.54 -2.68
N VAL A 114 -1.58 0.09 -3.43
CA VAL A 114 -2.95 -0.07 -2.91
C VAL A 114 -2.98 -1.03 -1.73
N THR A 115 -2.31 -2.18 -1.80
CA THR A 115 -2.24 -3.15 -0.71
C THR A 115 -1.58 -2.54 0.54
N ARG A 116 -0.54 -1.73 0.39
CA ARG A 116 0.14 -1.03 1.50
C ARG A 116 -0.76 0.01 2.16
N LEU A 117 -1.51 0.78 1.36
CA LEU A 117 -2.46 1.77 1.87
C LEU A 117 -3.69 1.15 2.56
N THR A 118 -4.05 -0.08 2.25
CA THR A 118 -5.24 -0.77 2.76
C THR A 118 -4.88 -1.87 3.77
N THR A 119 -4.54 -3.04 3.29
CA THR A 119 -4.34 -4.26 4.10
C THR A 119 -3.16 -4.12 5.05
N ASP A 120 -1.99 -3.66 4.56
CA ASP A 120 -0.80 -3.52 5.41
C ASP A 120 -1.00 -2.49 6.51
N THR A 121 -1.65 -1.36 6.21
CA THR A 121 -1.97 -0.35 7.21
C THR A 121 -2.95 -0.89 8.26
N THR A 122 -3.94 -1.71 7.86
CA THR A 122 -4.86 -2.36 8.80
C THR A 122 -4.14 -3.37 9.68
N ASN A 123 -3.20 -4.15 9.14
CA ASN A 123 -2.38 -5.08 9.94
C ASN A 123 -1.54 -4.33 10.98
N VAL A 124 -0.90 -3.24 10.60
CA VAL A 124 -0.11 -2.41 11.52
C VAL A 124 -0.99 -1.72 12.56
N GLN A 125 -2.18 -1.24 12.18
CA GLN A 125 -3.18 -0.69 13.09
C GLN A 125 -3.57 -1.71 14.19
N ASN A 126 -3.92 -2.94 13.79
CA ASN A 126 -4.33 -4.00 14.71
C ASN A 126 -3.17 -4.41 15.63
N ALA A 127 -1.96 -4.52 15.09
CA ALA A 127 -0.76 -4.80 15.88
C ALA A 127 -0.48 -3.68 16.90
N PHE A 128 -0.60 -2.43 16.49
CA PHE A 128 -0.41 -1.29 17.37
C PHE A 128 -1.44 -1.27 18.51
N GLN A 129 -2.71 -1.52 18.20
CA GLN A 129 -3.77 -1.63 19.21
C GLN A 129 -3.50 -2.78 20.20
N MET A 130 -3.07 -3.93 19.67
CA MET A 130 -2.75 -5.10 20.49
C MET A 130 -1.52 -4.85 21.37
N LEU A 131 -0.49 -4.18 20.84
CA LEU A 131 0.69 -3.79 21.60
C LEU A 131 0.36 -2.89 22.77
N MET A 132 -0.46 -1.85 22.58
CA MET A 132 -0.84 -0.92 23.64
C MET A 132 -1.60 -1.59 24.80
N ARG A 133 -2.36 -2.64 24.53
CA ARG A 133 -3.20 -3.31 25.53
C ARG A 133 -2.61 -4.63 26.02
N MET A 134 -2.39 -5.58 25.11
CA MET A 134 -2.07 -6.97 25.48
C MET A 134 -0.60 -7.19 25.76
N ALA A 135 0.30 -6.53 25.00
CA ALA A 135 1.74 -6.73 25.19
C ALA A 135 2.24 -6.20 26.53
N ILE A 136 1.51 -5.27 27.17
CA ILE A 136 1.82 -4.78 28.52
C ILE A 136 1.06 -5.57 29.57
N ARG A 137 -0.23 -5.85 29.32
CA ARG A 137 -1.08 -6.60 30.23
C ARG A 137 -0.50 -7.99 30.56
N ALA A 138 -0.08 -8.75 29.53
CA ALA A 138 0.37 -10.13 29.74
C ALA A 138 1.63 -10.26 30.64
N PRO A 139 2.74 -9.53 30.41
CA PRO A 139 3.90 -9.59 31.29
C PRO A 139 3.61 -9.07 32.70
N VAL A 140 2.86 -7.96 32.81
CA VAL A 140 2.50 -7.36 34.10
C VAL A 140 1.67 -8.35 34.94
N MET A 141 0.63 -8.94 34.30
CA MET A 141 -0.20 -9.95 34.93
C MET A 141 0.61 -11.16 35.41
N LEU A 142 1.47 -11.70 34.53
CA LEU A 142 2.32 -12.86 34.85
C LEU A 142 3.25 -12.55 36.04
N ILE A 143 3.98 -11.44 36.00
CA ILE A 143 4.96 -11.08 37.00
C ILE A 143 4.28 -10.81 38.37
N PHE A 144 3.24 -9.97 38.36
CA PHE A 144 2.60 -9.59 39.63
C PHE A 144 1.77 -10.72 40.23
N SER A 145 1.03 -11.53 39.44
CA SER A 145 0.33 -12.72 39.95
C SER A 145 1.32 -13.71 40.55
N MET A 146 2.50 -13.86 39.96
CA MET A 146 3.56 -14.70 40.50
C MET A 146 4.12 -14.14 41.82
N ILE A 147 4.43 -12.84 41.88
CA ILE A 147 4.89 -12.19 43.10
C ILE A 147 3.88 -12.38 44.27
N VAL A 148 2.59 -12.12 43.97
CA VAL A 148 1.54 -12.27 44.98
C VAL A 148 1.38 -13.73 45.42
N SER A 149 1.40 -14.68 44.49
CA SER A 149 1.36 -16.10 44.79
C SER A 149 2.51 -16.53 45.74
N PHE A 150 3.74 -16.06 45.46
CA PHE A 150 4.90 -16.32 46.32
C PHE A 150 4.79 -15.67 47.70
N ARG A 151 4.06 -14.57 47.84
CA ARG A 151 3.78 -13.96 49.15
C ARG A 151 2.73 -14.73 49.95
N ILE A 152 1.78 -15.38 49.29
CA ILE A 152 0.77 -16.20 49.96
C ILE A 152 1.40 -17.50 50.45
N SER A 153 2.09 -18.25 49.59
CA SER A 153 2.79 -19.47 49.96
C SER A 153 3.96 -19.73 49.03
N ARG A 154 5.18 -19.70 49.57
CA ARG A 154 6.40 -19.92 48.80
C ARG A 154 6.48 -21.36 48.28
N ASP A 155 6.14 -22.35 49.10
CA ASP A 155 6.29 -23.77 48.76
C ASP A 155 5.31 -24.19 47.65
N ILE A 156 4.07 -23.73 47.72
CA ILE A 156 3.05 -24.04 46.71
C ILE A 156 3.39 -23.31 45.40
N SER A 157 3.87 -22.06 45.48
CA SER A 157 4.21 -21.27 44.28
C SER A 157 5.45 -21.78 43.54
N MET A 158 6.30 -22.63 44.15
CA MET A 158 7.35 -23.34 43.44
C MET A 158 6.81 -24.22 42.30
N THR A 159 5.56 -24.66 42.38
CA THR A 159 4.89 -25.39 41.27
C THR A 159 4.88 -24.60 39.98
N PHE A 160 4.73 -23.28 40.04
CA PHE A 160 4.76 -22.41 38.84
C PHE A 160 6.14 -22.39 38.20
N LEU A 161 7.23 -22.40 38.98
CA LEU A 161 8.59 -22.42 38.44
C LEU A 161 8.92 -23.71 37.68
N ILE A 162 8.16 -24.78 37.91
CA ILE A 162 8.31 -26.06 37.21
C ILE A 162 7.39 -26.09 35.95
N ILE A 163 6.12 -25.73 36.11
CA ILE A 163 5.12 -25.88 35.04
C ILE A 163 5.26 -24.81 33.98
N LEU A 164 5.58 -23.56 34.35
CA LEU A 164 5.73 -22.47 33.37
C LEU A 164 6.85 -22.72 32.33
N PRO A 165 8.07 -23.12 32.68
CA PRO A 165 9.09 -23.45 31.71
C PRO A 165 8.70 -24.62 30.82
N ILE A 166 8.02 -25.65 31.38
CA ILE A 166 7.54 -26.80 30.60
C ILE A 166 6.53 -26.32 29.55
N LEU A 167 5.55 -25.53 29.94
CA LEU A 167 4.55 -24.97 29.04
C LEU A 167 5.19 -24.03 28.01
N ALA A 168 6.09 -23.12 28.45
CA ALA A 168 6.80 -22.21 27.55
C ALA A 168 7.63 -22.97 26.50
N LEU A 169 8.32 -24.04 26.90
CA LEU A 169 9.10 -24.88 26.01
C LEU A 169 8.20 -25.62 25.00
N ALA A 170 7.09 -26.17 25.47
CA ALA A 170 6.12 -26.84 24.61
C ALA A 170 5.49 -25.88 23.59
N LEU A 171 5.09 -24.67 24.02
CA LEU A 171 4.60 -23.61 23.13
C LEU A 171 5.67 -23.19 22.10
N PHE A 172 6.90 -23.04 22.54
CA PHE A 172 8.03 -22.72 21.65
C PHE A 172 8.19 -23.78 20.54
N PHE A 173 8.14 -25.07 20.89
CA PHE A 173 8.24 -26.15 19.90
C PHE A 173 7.04 -26.17 18.95
N ILE A 174 5.82 -25.92 19.44
CA ILE A 174 4.63 -25.80 18.59
C ILE A 174 4.82 -24.66 17.59
N ILE A 175 5.16 -23.46 18.06
CA ILE A 175 5.36 -22.28 17.21
C ILE A 175 6.46 -22.54 16.16
N ARG A 176 7.60 -23.09 16.58
CA ARG A 176 8.71 -23.42 15.68
C ARG A 176 8.32 -24.43 14.59
N SER A 177 7.44 -25.38 14.90
CA SER A 177 6.97 -26.40 13.97
C SER A 177 5.88 -25.88 13.02
N VAL A 178 5.03 -24.99 13.51
CA VAL A 178 3.90 -24.40 12.78
C VAL A 178 4.35 -23.33 11.79
N PHE A 179 5.30 -22.47 12.18
CA PHE A 179 5.74 -21.33 11.38
C PHE A 179 6.17 -21.69 9.94
N PRO A 180 7.02 -22.71 9.69
CA PRO A 180 7.41 -23.08 8.32
C PRO A 180 6.25 -23.65 7.49
N VAL A 181 5.27 -24.28 8.14
CA VAL A 181 4.08 -24.80 7.46
C VAL A 181 3.21 -23.65 6.95
N PHE A 182 2.87 -22.70 7.83
CA PHE A 182 2.07 -21.54 7.42
C PHE A 182 2.80 -20.64 6.43
N SER A 183 4.12 -20.50 6.53
CA SER A 183 4.91 -19.77 5.55
C SER A 183 4.82 -20.38 4.14
N ARG A 184 4.71 -21.72 4.03
CA ARG A 184 4.42 -22.39 2.74
C ARG A 184 2.99 -22.15 2.29
N VAL A 185 2.02 -22.29 3.20
CA VAL A 185 0.60 -22.03 2.91
C VAL A 185 0.43 -20.64 2.31
N PHE A 186 1.00 -19.59 2.90
CA PHE A 186 0.89 -18.22 2.38
C PHE A 186 1.51 -18.08 0.99
N ARG A 187 2.67 -18.70 0.73
CA ARG A 187 3.26 -18.71 -0.62
C ARG A 187 2.38 -19.42 -1.64
N THR A 188 1.72 -20.51 -1.24
CA THR A 188 0.79 -21.23 -2.13
C THR A 188 -0.50 -20.42 -2.35
N TYR A 189 -0.94 -19.60 -1.37
CA TYR A 189 -2.02 -18.62 -1.58
C TYR A 189 -1.65 -17.55 -2.60
N ASP A 190 -0.41 -17.04 -2.58
CA ASP A 190 0.07 -16.10 -3.59
C ASP A 190 0.04 -16.72 -5.00
N GLU A 191 0.47 -18.00 -5.12
CA GLU A 191 0.37 -18.76 -6.37
C GLU A 191 -1.09 -18.92 -6.81
N LEU A 192 -2.00 -19.24 -5.90
CA LEU A 192 -3.44 -19.33 -6.17
C LEU A 192 -4.01 -18.01 -6.68
N ASN A 193 -3.69 -16.92 -5.99
CA ASN A 193 -4.15 -15.58 -6.38
C ASN A 193 -3.67 -15.21 -7.78
N ASN A 194 -2.42 -15.51 -8.13
CA ASN A 194 -1.88 -15.27 -9.47
C ASN A 194 -2.64 -16.07 -10.53
N VAL A 195 -2.91 -17.36 -10.28
CA VAL A 195 -3.68 -18.21 -11.20
C VAL A 195 -5.10 -17.70 -11.37
N VAL A 196 -5.77 -17.28 -10.29
CA VAL A 196 -7.13 -16.71 -10.36
C VAL A 196 -7.12 -15.40 -11.15
N GLN A 197 -6.16 -14.49 -10.89
CA GLN A 197 -6.05 -13.23 -11.63
C GLN A 197 -5.79 -13.46 -13.11
N GLU A 198 -4.88 -14.38 -13.46
CA GLU A 198 -4.58 -14.78 -14.83
C GLU A 198 -5.84 -15.30 -15.53
N ASN A 199 -6.55 -16.24 -14.89
CA ASN A 199 -7.77 -16.85 -15.42
C ASN A 199 -8.88 -15.81 -15.61
N VAL A 200 -9.15 -14.96 -14.62
CA VAL A 200 -10.20 -13.92 -14.72
C VAL A 200 -9.87 -12.91 -15.82
N ARG A 201 -8.61 -12.48 -15.97
CA ARG A 201 -8.19 -11.60 -17.08
C ARG A 201 -8.31 -12.29 -18.42
N GLY A 202 -7.91 -13.56 -18.49
CA GLY A 202 -7.93 -14.39 -19.70
C GLY A 202 -9.24 -15.17 -19.93
N ILE A 203 -10.32 -14.92 -19.19
CA ILE A 203 -11.51 -15.76 -19.19
C ILE A 203 -12.14 -15.93 -20.58
N ARG A 204 -12.07 -14.88 -21.42
CA ARG A 204 -12.54 -14.94 -22.82
C ARG A 204 -11.71 -15.92 -23.64
N VAL A 205 -10.41 -16.00 -23.40
CA VAL A 205 -9.50 -16.95 -24.07
C VAL A 205 -9.81 -18.35 -23.58
N VAL A 206 -9.91 -18.56 -22.26
CA VAL A 206 -10.28 -19.87 -21.69
C VAL A 206 -11.58 -20.40 -22.30
N LYS A 207 -12.59 -19.52 -22.42
CA LYS A 207 -13.88 -19.85 -23.02
C LYS A 207 -13.81 -20.13 -24.52
N SER A 208 -13.07 -19.29 -25.27
CA SER A 208 -12.96 -19.47 -26.75
C SER A 208 -12.17 -20.70 -27.14
N PHE A 209 -11.26 -21.19 -26.27
CA PHE A 209 -10.48 -22.40 -26.53
C PHE A 209 -10.98 -23.65 -25.76
N ASN A 210 -12.12 -23.57 -25.05
CA ASN A 210 -12.71 -24.66 -24.25
C ASN A 210 -11.73 -25.28 -23.23
N GLN A 211 -10.93 -24.44 -22.57
CA GLN A 211 -9.89 -24.89 -21.62
C GLN A 211 -10.34 -24.85 -20.15
N GLU A 212 -11.63 -24.80 -19.87
CA GLU A 212 -12.16 -24.73 -18.49
C GLU A 212 -11.71 -25.90 -17.64
N ARG A 213 -11.70 -27.11 -18.20
CA ARG A 213 -11.27 -28.31 -17.45
C ARG A 213 -9.80 -28.25 -17.06
N HIS A 214 -8.96 -27.69 -17.93
CA HIS A 214 -7.53 -27.50 -17.64
C HIS A 214 -7.36 -26.53 -16.48
N GLU A 215 -8.02 -25.37 -16.54
CA GLU A 215 -7.94 -24.34 -15.51
C GLU A 215 -8.52 -24.81 -14.16
N ILE A 216 -9.65 -25.55 -14.18
CA ILE A 216 -10.22 -26.17 -12.96
C ILE A 216 -9.22 -27.17 -12.36
N GLY A 217 -8.54 -27.97 -13.19
CA GLY A 217 -7.51 -28.90 -12.73
C GLY A 217 -6.30 -28.19 -12.10
N LYS A 218 -5.82 -27.12 -12.73
CA LYS A 218 -4.72 -26.26 -12.23
C LYS A 218 -5.07 -25.64 -10.87
N PHE A 219 -6.25 -25.05 -10.77
CA PHE A 219 -6.77 -24.49 -9.51
C PHE A 219 -6.93 -25.58 -8.43
N GLY A 220 -7.52 -26.73 -8.79
CA GLY A 220 -7.75 -27.85 -7.87
C GLY A 220 -6.45 -28.40 -7.28
N ALA A 221 -5.40 -28.53 -8.09
CA ALA A 221 -4.09 -28.99 -7.63
C ALA A 221 -3.45 -28.03 -6.60
N ILE A 222 -3.59 -26.72 -6.79
CA ILE A 222 -3.08 -25.72 -5.86
C ILE A 222 -3.93 -25.72 -4.57
N SER A 223 -5.26 -25.78 -4.71
CA SER A 223 -6.19 -25.85 -3.59
C SER A 223 -5.94 -27.10 -2.71
N GLU A 224 -5.66 -28.25 -3.32
CA GLU A 224 -5.32 -29.48 -2.60
C GLU A 224 -3.99 -29.38 -1.83
N ARG A 225 -2.99 -28.69 -2.39
CA ARG A 225 -1.73 -28.40 -1.67
C ARG A 225 -1.98 -27.51 -0.45
N ILE A 226 -2.80 -26.46 -0.61
CA ILE A 226 -3.20 -25.58 0.50
C ILE A 226 -3.92 -26.40 1.57
N TYR A 227 -4.89 -27.23 1.18
CA TYR A 227 -5.64 -28.07 2.11
C TYR A 227 -4.72 -28.99 2.93
N LYS A 228 -3.77 -29.67 2.29
CA LYS A 228 -2.82 -30.58 2.98
C LYS A 228 -1.91 -29.84 3.96
N ASP A 229 -1.30 -28.73 3.52
CA ASP A 229 -0.41 -27.96 4.38
C ASP A 229 -1.18 -27.25 5.48
N PHE A 230 -2.34 -26.65 5.18
CA PHE A 230 -3.18 -25.99 6.18
C PHE A 230 -3.67 -26.98 7.24
N SER A 231 -4.18 -28.14 6.82
CA SER A 231 -4.61 -29.21 7.75
C SER A 231 -3.46 -29.69 8.64
N LYS A 232 -2.24 -29.78 8.10
CA LYS A 232 -1.06 -30.12 8.90
C LYS A 232 -0.73 -29.03 9.93
N GLY A 233 -0.80 -27.76 9.53
CA GLY A 233 -0.61 -26.62 10.43
C GLY A 233 -1.65 -26.57 11.54
N GLU A 234 -2.92 -26.72 11.17
CA GLU A 234 -4.05 -26.72 12.12
C GLU A 234 -3.96 -27.87 13.14
N ARG A 235 -3.59 -29.07 12.72
CA ARG A 235 -3.38 -30.20 13.66
C ARG A 235 -2.33 -29.88 14.73
N LEU A 236 -1.27 -29.16 14.36
CA LEU A 236 -0.23 -28.75 15.32
C LEU A 236 -0.74 -27.62 16.24
N ILE A 237 -1.47 -26.65 15.71
CA ILE A 237 -2.05 -25.55 16.51
C ILE A 237 -3.12 -26.08 17.48
N THR A 238 -3.94 -27.03 17.04
CA THR A 238 -5.00 -27.62 17.85
C THR A 238 -4.46 -28.30 19.14
N LEU A 239 -3.19 -28.74 19.14
CA LEU A 239 -2.54 -29.26 20.33
C LEU A 239 -2.33 -28.21 21.43
N ASN A 240 -2.34 -26.92 21.08
CA ASN A 240 -2.11 -25.85 22.03
C ASN A 240 -3.17 -25.81 23.15
N ALA A 241 -4.46 -25.90 22.80
CA ALA A 241 -5.54 -25.84 23.78
C ALA A 241 -5.55 -27.03 24.76
N PRO A 242 -5.47 -28.31 24.31
CA PRO A 242 -5.37 -29.45 25.22
C PRO A 242 -4.13 -29.41 26.12
N LEU A 243 -2.96 -29.00 25.58
CA LEU A 243 -1.73 -28.88 26.35
C LEU A 243 -1.87 -27.84 27.46
N MET A 244 -2.41 -26.68 27.11
CA MET A 244 -2.70 -25.60 28.06
C MET A 244 -3.64 -26.09 29.15
N GLN A 245 -4.75 -26.74 28.77
CA GLN A 245 -5.74 -27.26 29.71
C GLN A 245 -5.14 -28.33 30.63
N PHE A 246 -4.30 -29.21 30.09
CA PHE A 246 -3.57 -30.21 30.89
C PHE A 246 -2.65 -29.54 31.91
N CYS A 247 -1.88 -28.52 31.53
CA CYS A 247 -1.03 -27.78 32.45
C CYS A 247 -1.84 -27.06 33.54
N ILE A 248 -2.99 -26.45 33.17
CA ILE A 248 -3.89 -25.80 34.13
C ILE A 248 -4.40 -26.81 35.17
N TYR A 249 -4.99 -27.92 34.74
CA TYR A 249 -5.53 -28.91 35.65
C TYR A 249 -4.45 -29.59 36.48
N THR A 250 -3.29 -29.89 35.89
CA THR A 250 -2.16 -30.44 36.66
C THR A 250 -1.71 -29.46 37.76
N CYS A 251 -1.59 -28.18 37.40
CA CYS A 251 -1.25 -27.13 38.38
C CYS A 251 -2.30 -27.03 39.49
N MET A 252 -3.59 -27.00 39.13
CA MET A 252 -4.70 -26.95 40.08
C MET A 252 -4.73 -28.16 41.02
N ILE A 253 -4.52 -29.37 40.50
CA ILE A 253 -4.49 -30.59 41.33
C ILE A 253 -3.34 -30.53 42.33
N ILE A 254 -2.13 -30.18 41.86
CA ILE A 254 -0.94 -30.07 42.74
C ILE A 254 -1.15 -29.01 43.80
N ILE A 255 -1.62 -27.81 43.43
CA ILE A 255 -1.88 -26.70 44.35
C ILE A 255 -2.98 -27.06 45.35
N SER A 256 -4.06 -27.70 44.87
CA SER A 256 -5.15 -28.14 45.75
C SER A 256 -4.68 -29.21 46.74
N TRP A 257 -3.87 -30.18 46.30
CA TRP A 257 -3.33 -31.22 47.16
C TRP A 257 -2.34 -30.67 48.21
N LEU A 258 -1.36 -29.85 47.78
CA LEU A 258 -0.41 -29.21 48.70
C LEU A 258 -1.11 -28.21 49.62
N GLY A 259 -2.09 -27.45 49.07
CA GLY A 259 -2.89 -26.50 49.84
C GLY A 259 -3.75 -27.18 50.91
N ALA A 260 -4.46 -28.26 50.54
CA ALA A 260 -5.24 -29.03 51.53
C ALA A 260 -4.37 -29.58 52.65
N LYS A 261 -3.17 -30.12 52.32
CA LYS A 261 -2.20 -30.58 53.31
C LYS A 261 -1.75 -29.46 54.25
N ALA A 262 -1.47 -28.26 53.69
CA ALA A 262 -1.06 -27.10 54.48
C ALA A 262 -2.19 -26.57 55.36
N ILE A 263 -3.43 -26.52 54.88
CA ILE A 263 -4.63 -26.07 55.61
C ILE A 263 -4.93 -27.03 56.77
N ILE A 264 -4.85 -28.33 56.56
CA ILE A 264 -5.06 -29.33 57.62
C ILE A 264 -3.98 -29.17 58.71
N ALA A 265 -2.72 -28.89 58.32
CA ALA A 265 -1.63 -28.69 59.25
C ALA A 265 -1.75 -27.38 60.05
N SER A 266 -2.28 -26.30 59.47
CA SER A 266 -2.49 -25.01 60.13
C SER A 266 -3.83 -24.91 60.87
N GLY A 267 -4.72 -25.90 60.73
CA GLY A 267 -6.08 -25.82 61.28
C GLY A 267 -6.93 -24.69 60.70
N ASN A 268 -6.58 -24.20 59.50
CA ASN A 268 -7.19 -23.05 58.82
C ASN A 268 -7.03 -21.71 59.54
N ASP A 269 -6.03 -21.61 60.45
CA ASP A 269 -5.74 -20.37 61.17
C ASP A 269 -4.79 -19.48 60.34
N PRO A 270 -5.22 -18.23 59.96
CA PRO A 270 -4.38 -17.29 59.21
C PRO A 270 -3.03 -16.97 59.90
N ALA A 271 -2.95 -17.10 61.21
CA ALA A 271 -1.72 -16.85 61.97
C ALA A 271 -0.72 -18.03 61.90
N LEU A 272 -1.21 -19.24 61.63
CA LEU A 272 -0.43 -20.47 61.63
C LEU A 272 -0.06 -20.96 60.20
N GLY A 273 -0.72 -20.47 59.18
CA GLY A 273 -0.39 -20.88 57.80
C GLY A 273 -1.44 -20.54 56.74
N LEU A 274 -1.59 -21.44 55.79
CA LEU A 274 -2.48 -21.27 54.65
C LEU A 274 -3.95 -21.44 55.06
N THR A 275 -4.82 -20.59 54.51
CA THR A 275 -6.28 -20.63 54.68
C THR A 275 -6.99 -21.11 53.42
N THR A 276 -8.28 -21.44 53.53
CA THR A 276 -9.15 -21.81 52.41
C THR A 276 -9.29 -20.66 51.40
N GLY A 277 -9.40 -19.42 51.90
CA GLY A 277 -9.42 -18.22 51.07
C GLY A 277 -8.13 -18.04 50.27
N ASN A 278 -6.97 -18.23 50.96
CA ASN A 278 -5.67 -18.17 50.30
C ASN A 278 -5.50 -19.24 49.20
N LEU A 279 -5.99 -20.46 49.45
CA LEU A 279 -5.99 -21.52 48.44
C LEU A 279 -6.83 -21.12 47.20
N THR A 280 -8.01 -20.56 47.44
CA THR A 280 -8.89 -20.06 46.34
C THR A 280 -8.20 -18.96 45.53
N ALA A 281 -7.49 -18.04 46.18
CA ALA A 281 -6.69 -17.02 45.51
C ALA A 281 -5.56 -17.63 44.67
N LEU A 282 -4.82 -18.63 45.19
CA LEU A 282 -3.77 -19.33 44.44
C LEU A 282 -4.30 -20.06 43.19
N ILE A 283 -5.47 -20.67 43.27
CA ILE A 283 -6.15 -21.30 42.11
C ILE A 283 -6.48 -20.23 41.06
N THR A 284 -6.99 -19.08 41.49
CA THR A 284 -7.29 -17.96 40.57
C THR A 284 -6.01 -17.42 39.92
N TYR A 285 -4.95 -17.21 40.66
CA TYR A 285 -3.65 -16.79 40.13
C TYR A 285 -3.06 -17.82 39.16
N THR A 286 -3.30 -19.12 39.38
CA THR A 286 -2.90 -20.16 38.44
C THR A 286 -3.50 -19.93 37.04
N MET A 287 -4.81 -19.66 37.00
CA MET A 287 -5.49 -19.36 35.75
C MET A 287 -4.93 -18.08 35.09
N GLN A 288 -4.70 -17.03 35.90
CA GLN A 288 -4.16 -15.76 35.40
C GLN A 288 -2.74 -15.90 34.83
N ILE A 289 -1.85 -16.60 35.52
CA ILE A 289 -0.45 -16.82 35.10
C ILE A 289 -0.41 -17.60 33.77
N LEU A 290 -1.14 -18.71 33.68
CA LEU A 290 -1.12 -19.57 32.52
C LEU A 290 -1.80 -18.89 31.32
N SER A 291 -2.92 -18.18 31.52
CA SER A 291 -3.58 -17.38 30.50
C SER A 291 -2.70 -16.23 29.97
N SER A 292 -1.91 -15.61 30.85
CA SER A 292 -0.96 -14.55 30.47
C SER A 292 0.12 -15.06 29.52
N LEU A 293 0.62 -16.29 29.74
CA LEU A 293 1.61 -16.90 28.86
C LEU A 293 1.03 -17.18 27.46
N MET A 294 -0.23 -17.64 27.39
CA MET A 294 -0.93 -17.84 26.12
C MET A 294 -1.16 -16.50 25.39
N MET A 295 -1.56 -15.45 26.12
CA MET A 295 -1.72 -14.11 25.57
C MET A 295 -0.40 -13.57 25.01
N LEU A 296 0.72 -13.77 25.71
CA LEU A 296 2.05 -13.37 25.26
C LEU A 296 2.45 -14.08 23.97
N SER A 297 2.15 -15.38 23.84
CA SER A 297 2.37 -16.16 22.60
C SER A 297 1.57 -15.59 21.42
N MET A 298 0.30 -15.22 21.64
CA MET A 298 -0.55 -14.61 20.62
C MET A 298 -0.03 -13.22 20.17
N VAL A 299 0.42 -12.40 21.12
CA VAL A 299 1.04 -11.10 20.84
C VAL A 299 2.27 -11.28 19.96
N PHE A 300 3.14 -12.24 20.28
CA PHE A 300 4.34 -12.51 19.51
C PHE A 300 4.03 -12.97 18.08
N ALA A 301 3.04 -13.85 17.90
CA ALA A 301 2.59 -14.28 16.57
C ALA A 301 2.08 -13.10 15.72
N MET A 302 1.22 -12.25 16.29
CA MET A 302 0.66 -11.09 15.62
C MET A 302 1.74 -10.06 15.25
N LEU A 303 2.70 -9.82 16.13
CA LEU A 303 3.85 -8.95 15.86
C LEU A 303 4.66 -9.46 14.67
N THR A 304 4.91 -10.76 14.60
CA THR A 304 5.68 -11.36 13.50
C THR A 304 5.00 -11.15 12.15
N ILE A 305 3.68 -11.34 12.09
CA ILE A 305 2.89 -11.10 10.87
C ILE A 305 2.92 -9.61 10.49
N SER A 306 2.70 -8.73 11.46
CA SER A 306 2.60 -7.30 11.21
C SER A 306 3.95 -6.64 10.88
N LEU A 307 5.07 -7.24 11.27
CA LEU A 307 6.41 -6.73 10.99
C LEU A 307 6.69 -6.67 9.48
N SER A 308 6.19 -7.63 8.70
CA SER A 308 6.32 -7.63 7.24
C SER A 308 5.53 -6.49 6.60
N SER A 309 4.29 -6.25 7.06
CA SER A 309 3.47 -5.11 6.64
C SER A 309 4.11 -3.77 7.02
N ALA A 310 4.67 -3.68 8.23
CA ALA A 310 5.38 -2.49 8.71
C ALA A 310 6.62 -2.17 7.85
N ARG A 311 7.37 -3.18 7.39
CA ARG A 311 8.51 -2.99 6.47
C ARG A 311 8.06 -2.44 5.13
N ARG A 312 7.02 -3.01 4.53
CA ARG A 312 6.49 -2.54 3.24
C ARG A 312 5.97 -1.10 3.31
N ILE A 313 5.33 -0.70 4.41
CA ILE A 313 4.92 0.68 4.65
C ILE A 313 6.15 1.60 4.77
N ALA A 314 7.15 1.18 5.57
CA ALA A 314 8.37 1.96 5.75
C ALA A 314 9.14 2.17 4.43
N GLU A 315 9.19 1.15 3.56
CA GLU A 315 9.79 1.27 2.22
C GLU A 315 9.14 2.42 1.41
N VAL A 316 7.80 2.55 1.45
CA VAL A 316 7.12 3.65 0.76
C VAL A 316 7.40 4.98 1.43
N LEU A 317 7.40 5.05 2.78
CA LEU A 317 7.64 6.30 3.50
C LEU A 317 9.10 6.79 3.42
N GLU A 318 10.05 5.88 3.24
CA GLU A 318 11.49 6.17 3.13
C GLU A 318 11.94 6.42 1.69
N GLU A 319 11.14 6.01 0.71
CA GLU A 319 11.42 6.25 -0.71
C GLU A 319 11.39 7.74 -1.02
N ARG A 320 12.33 8.19 -1.81
CA ARG A 320 12.43 9.58 -2.27
C ARG A 320 12.39 9.61 -3.78
N SER A 321 11.88 10.70 -4.32
CA SER A 321 11.92 10.94 -5.77
C SER A 321 13.36 10.93 -6.27
N ASP A 322 13.60 10.20 -7.35
CA ASP A 322 14.91 10.18 -8.04
C ASP A 322 15.15 11.46 -8.83
N ILE A 323 14.12 12.31 -8.95
CA ILE A 323 14.17 13.59 -9.66
C ILE A 323 14.16 14.71 -8.62
N PRO A 324 15.35 15.22 -8.20
CA PRO A 324 15.42 16.29 -7.22
C PRO A 324 15.04 17.64 -7.85
N GLN A 325 14.43 18.51 -7.04
CA GLN A 325 14.27 19.92 -7.36
C GLN A 325 15.63 20.62 -7.23
N PRO A 326 16.04 21.52 -8.16
CA PRO A 326 17.25 22.32 -8.01
C PRO A 326 17.10 23.33 -6.87
N GLU A 327 18.22 23.75 -6.26
CA GLU A 327 18.21 24.76 -5.17
C GLU A 327 17.73 26.13 -5.63
N GLN A 328 18.02 26.49 -6.88
CA GLN A 328 17.60 27.74 -7.52
C GLN A 328 16.91 27.44 -8.84
N PRO A 329 15.63 27.05 -8.82
CA PRO A 329 14.93 26.63 -10.01
C PRO A 329 14.61 27.82 -10.93
N VAL A 330 14.69 27.58 -12.24
CA VAL A 330 14.19 28.50 -13.26
C VAL A 330 12.67 28.40 -13.32
N MET A 331 11.99 29.55 -13.09
CA MET A 331 10.52 29.61 -12.94
C MET A 331 9.78 30.00 -14.23
N THR A 332 10.47 30.12 -15.36
CA THR A 332 9.84 30.52 -16.64
C THR A 332 10.47 29.79 -17.81
N VAL A 333 9.65 29.19 -18.66
CA VAL A 333 10.07 28.62 -19.94
C VAL A 333 9.88 29.67 -21.04
N ARG A 334 10.99 30.06 -21.68
CA ARG A 334 11.01 31.14 -22.68
C ARG A 334 10.23 30.78 -23.94
N ASP A 335 10.57 29.69 -24.55
CA ASP A 335 10.00 29.23 -25.83
C ASP A 335 9.96 27.68 -25.88
N GLY A 336 9.51 27.13 -27.01
CA GLY A 336 9.36 25.68 -27.22
C GLY A 336 10.53 25.02 -27.93
N ALA A 337 11.71 25.63 -28.01
CA ALA A 337 12.89 25.00 -28.61
C ALA A 337 13.37 23.83 -27.72
N VAL A 338 13.65 22.67 -28.31
CA VAL A 338 14.11 21.47 -27.59
C VAL A 338 15.40 20.97 -28.23
N ASP A 339 16.47 20.86 -27.44
CA ASP A 339 17.75 20.38 -27.92
C ASP A 339 18.20 19.14 -27.11
N PHE A 340 18.40 18.04 -27.80
CA PHE A 340 19.07 16.85 -27.30
C PHE A 340 20.53 16.91 -27.76
N ASP A 341 21.45 17.08 -26.81
CA ASP A 341 22.90 17.15 -27.06
C ASP A 341 23.54 15.87 -26.54
N HIS A 342 23.82 14.94 -27.45
CA HIS A 342 24.41 13.62 -27.18
C HIS A 342 23.72 12.85 -26.05
N VAL A 343 22.38 12.85 -26.04
CA VAL A 343 21.58 12.26 -24.95
C VAL A 343 21.58 10.75 -25.01
N SER A 344 21.90 10.13 -23.86
CA SER A 344 21.76 8.70 -23.63
C SER A 344 20.83 8.44 -22.44
N PHE A 345 20.09 7.32 -22.47
CA PHE A 345 19.13 6.98 -21.42
C PHE A 345 19.02 5.49 -21.17
N VAL A 346 18.90 5.12 -19.87
CA VAL A 346 18.69 3.76 -19.36
C VAL A 346 17.64 3.80 -18.26
N TYR A 347 16.62 2.93 -18.32
CA TYR A 347 15.55 2.87 -17.29
C TYR A 347 16.03 2.42 -15.90
N ALA A 348 17.06 1.61 -15.82
CA ALA A 348 17.61 1.16 -14.55
C ALA A 348 19.13 1.28 -14.57
N SER A 349 19.72 1.75 -13.46
CA SER A 349 21.17 1.95 -13.29
C SER A 349 22.00 0.67 -13.48
N LYS A 350 21.37 -0.50 -13.55
CA LYS A 350 22.00 -1.82 -13.75
C LYS A 350 21.63 -2.50 -15.07
N ALA A 351 20.92 -1.80 -15.98
CA ALA A 351 20.59 -2.38 -17.28
C ALA A 351 21.80 -2.32 -18.20
N ASP A 352 22.16 -3.45 -18.80
CA ASP A 352 23.31 -3.57 -19.70
C ASP A 352 23.06 -2.91 -21.08
N LYS A 353 21.79 -2.64 -21.41
CA LYS A 353 21.41 -2.05 -22.72
C LYS A 353 20.88 -0.65 -22.57
N LYS A 354 21.49 0.32 -23.27
CA LYS A 354 20.95 1.66 -23.43
C LYS A 354 19.64 1.60 -24.22
N VAL A 355 18.66 2.36 -23.76
CA VAL A 355 17.36 2.51 -24.44
C VAL A 355 17.43 3.61 -25.47
N LEU A 356 18.16 4.69 -25.16
CA LEU A 356 18.56 5.75 -26.11
C LEU A 356 20.08 5.87 -26.04
N ASP A 357 20.71 5.96 -27.18
CA ASP A 357 22.18 6.02 -27.30
C ASP A 357 22.59 7.10 -28.28
N ASP A 358 23.24 8.15 -27.72
CA ASP A 358 23.84 9.26 -28.45
C ASP A 358 22.85 10.00 -29.38
N ILE A 359 21.72 10.44 -28.80
CA ILE A 359 20.70 11.22 -29.50
C ILE A 359 21.17 12.67 -29.63
N ASP A 360 21.36 13.13 -30.86
CA ASP A 360 21.67 14.51 -31.23
C ASP A 360 20.54 15.06 -32.12
N LEU A 361 19.70 15.95 -31.57
CA LEU A 361 18.50 16.46 -32.25
C LEU A 361 18.15 17.86 -31.75
N HIS A 362 18.08 18.82 -32.67
CA HIS A 362 17.70 20.21 -32.43
C HIS A 362 16.35 20.52 -33.04
N ILE A 363 15.37 20.91 -32.22
CA ILE A 363 14.01 21.25 -32.59
C ILE A 363 13.77 22.74 -32.32
N ARG A 364 13.36 23.48 -33.33
CA ARG A 364 13.07 24.91 -33.23
C ARG A 364 11.73 25.16 -32.56
N SER A 365 11.59 26.30 -31.92
CA SER A 365 10.29 26.73 -31.35
C SER A 365 9.24 26.86 -32.48
N GLY A 366 8.06 26.28 -32.29
CA GLY A 366 6.96 26.27 -33.27
C GLY A 366 7.06 25.17 -34.35
N GLU A 367 8.20 24.45 -34.41
CA GLU A 367 8.41 23.40 -35.41
C GLU A 367 7.52 22.16 -35.15
N THR A 368 7.06 21.51 -36.21
CA THR A 368 6.34 20.22 -36.13
C THR A 368 7.28 19.08 -36.49
N ILE A 369 7.57 18.20 -35.54
CA ILE A 369 8.43 17.03 -35.71
C ILE A 369 7.59 15.76 -35.71
N GLY A 370 7.71 14.96 -36.76
CA GLY A 370 7.23 13.58 -36.80
C GLY A 370 8.29 12.62 -36.30
N ILE A 371 7.91 11.60 -35.50
CA ILE A 371 8.83 10.53 -35.07
C ILE A 371 8.27 9.19 -35.53
N ILE A 372 9.03 8.47 -36.32
CA ILE A 372 8.71 7.15 -36.86
C ILE A 372 9.80 6.16 -36.43
N GLY A 373 9.48 4.90 -36.42
CA GLY A 373 10.41 3.78 -36.14
C GLY A 373 9.66 2.51 -35.77
N GLY A 374 10.35 1.41 -35.74
CA GLY A 374 9.80 0.09 -35.41
C GLY A 374 9.21 0.01 -34.02
N THR A 375 8.50 -1.07 -33.71
CA THR A 375 8.06 -1.38 -32.34
C THR A 375 9.28 -1.63 -31.47
N GLY A 376 9.39 -0.92 -30.35
CA GLY A 376 10.56 -1.02 -29.47
C GLY A 376 11.71 -0.06 -29.81
N ALA A 377 11.61 0.78 -30.84
CA ALA A 377 12.63 1.79 -31.22
C ALA A 377 12.77 2.95 -30.21
N SER A 378 12.20 2.86 -29.02
CA SER A 378 12.33 3.82 -27.91
C SER A 378 11.74 5.21 -28.13
N LYS A 379 10.78 5.35 -29.07
CA LYS A 379 10.14 6.63 -29.40
C LYS A 379 9.49 7.31 -28.18
N SER A 380 8.68 6.57 -27.42
CA SER A 380 8.03 7.10 -26.20
C SER A 380 9.05 7.47 -25.12
N SER A 381 10.15 6.72 -25.00
CA SER A 381 11.22 7.03 -24.05
C SER A 381 11.89 8.38 -24.34
N LEU A 382 12.10 8.69 -25.64
CA LEU A 382 12.68 9.96 -26.08
C LEU A 382 11.84 11.16 -25.61
N VAL A 383 10.53 11.12 -25.88
CA VAL A 383 9.64 12.25 -25.55
C VAL A 383 9.33 12.38 -24.07
N GLN A 384 9.42 11.29 -23.29
CA GLN A 384 9.22 11.30 -21.84
C GLN A 384 10.34 12.04 -21.08
N LEU A 385 11.50 12.22 -21.69
CA LEU A 385 12.59 13.00 -21.12
C LEU A 385 12.29 14.50 -21.13
N ILE A 386 11.53 15.01 -22.11
CA ILE A 386 11.25 16.45 -22.27
C ILE A 386 10.50 17.03 -21.07
N PRO A 387 9.39 16.45 -20.57
CA PRO A 387 8.74 16.91 -19.33
C PRO A 387 9.46 16.39 -18.06
N ARG A 388 10.68 15.87 -18.21
CA ARG A 388 11.47 15.31 -17.12
C ARG A 388 10.68 14.29 -16.29
N LEU A 389 10.04 13.30 -16.98
CA LEU A 389 9.45 12.13 -16.30
C LEU A 389 10.54 11.16 -15.85
N TYR A 390 11.67 11.17 -16.56
CA TYR A 390 12.94 10.53 -16.22
C TYR A 390 14.08 11.51 -16.49
N ASP A 391 15.16 11.40 -15.77
CA ASP A 391 16.41 12.16 -16.05
C ASP A 391 17.28 11.43 -17.07
N VAL A 392 17.98 12.16 -17.91
CA VAL A 392 18.97 11.61 -18.85
C VAL A 392 20.13 10.99 -18.08
N THR A 393 20.66 9.86 -18.57
CA THR A 393 21.83 9.18 -17.97
C THR A 393 23.16 9.67 -18.54
N GLY A 394 23.13 10.35 -19.70
CA GLY A 394 24.29 10.98 -20.32
C GLY A 394 23.83 12.08 -21.27
N GLY A 395 24.71 13.02 -21.58
CA GLY A 395 24.41 14.18 -22.42
C GLY A 395 23.60 15.27 -21.69
N LYS A 396 23.00 16.15 -22.49
CA LYS A 396 22.23 17.29 -22.00
C LYS A 396 20.95 17.46 -22.81
N LEU A 397 19.82 17.69 -22.11
CA LEU A 397 18.54 18.04 -22.72
C LEU A 397 18.13 19.44 -22.28
N THR A 398 17.85 20.33 -23.24
CA THR A 398 17.39 21.68 -22.95
C THR A 398 16.00 21.95 -23.50
N LEU A 399 15.25 22.82 -22.82
CA LEU A 399 14.00 23.41 -23.27
C LEU A 399 14.13 24.93 -23.20
N GLY A 400 13.89 25.65 -24.31
CA GLY A 400 14.06 27.09 -24.37
C GLY A 400 15.50 27.56 -24.03
N GLY A 401 16.51 26.70 -24.30
CA GLY A 401 17.92 26.92 -24.06
C GLY A 401 18.41 26.69 -22.61
N VAL A 402 17.53 26.23 -21.70
CA VAL A 402 17.85 25.89 -20.30
C VAL A 402 17.76 24.38 -20.10
N ASP A 403 18.70 23.80 -19.35
CA ASP A 403 18.67 22.38 -19.02
C ASP A 403 17.37 22.03 -18.27
N VAL A 404 16.70 20.93 -18.67
CA VAL A 404 15.45 20.51 -18.02
C VAL A 404 15.62 20.22 -16.53
N ARG A 405 16.86 19.95 -16.08
CA ARG A 405 17.19 19.70 -14.67
C ARG A 405 17.23 20.98 -13.82
N ASP A 406 17.40 22.15 -14.45
CA ASP A 406 17.49 23.44 -13.76
C ASP A 406 16.12 24.12 -13.58
N TYR A 407 15.07 23.60 -14.19
CA TYR A 407 13.71 24.12 -14.02
C TYR A 407 13.05 23.64 -12.73
N ASP A 408 12.15 24.47 -12.20
CA ASP A 408 11.08 24.01 -11.33
C ASP A 408 10.21 22.99 -12.09
N LEU A 409 9.92 21.83 -11.46
CA LEU A 409 9.19 20.74 -12.14
C LEU A 409 7.77 21.13 -12.56
N ASP A 410 7.07 21.91 -11.73
CA ASP A 410 5.71 22.36 -12.06
C ASP A 410 5.72 23.34 -13.22
N THR A 411 6.71 24.23 -13.24
CA THR A 411 6.94 25.18 -14.34
C THR A 411 7.28 24.45 -15.65
N LEU A 412 8.21 23.49 -15.62
CA LEU A 412 8.59 22.69 -16.78
C LEU A 412 7.40 21.89 -17.31
N ARG A 413 6.76 21.14 -16.43
CA ARG A 413 5.60 20.33 -16.77
C ARG A 413 4.40 21.20 -17.15
N GLY A 414 4.29 22.40 -16.60
CA GLY A 414 3.31 23.41 -17.02
C GLY A 414 3.47 23.84 -18.49
N ALA A 415 4.71 23.96 -18.98
CA ALA A 415 5.03 24.35 -20.33
C ALA A 415 4.95 23.21 -21.37
N VAL A 416 4.98 21.94 -20.92
CA VAL A 416 4.90 20.76 -21.79
C VAL A 416 3.57 20.04 -21.56
N ALA A 417 2.79 19.81 -22.60
CA ALA A 417 1.62 18.93 -22.57
C ALA A 417 1.92 17.65 -23.31
N MET A 418 1.57 16.52 -22.71
CA MET A 418 1.78 15.19 -23.30
C MET A 418 0.48 14.40 -23.30
N VAL A 419 0.12 13.89 -24.47
CA VAL A 419 -0.94 12.89 -24.66
C VAL A 419 -0.27 11.54 -24.79
N LEU A 420 -0.45 10.69 -23.80
CA LEU A 420 0.19 9.39 -23.71
C LEU A 420 -0.48 8.37 -24.64
N GLN A 421 0.23 7.33 -25.04
CA GLN A 421 -0.29 6.20 -25.81
C GLN A 421 -1.48 5.53 -25.12
N LYS A 422 -1.39 5.31 -23.81
CA LYS A 422 -2.54 4.87 -22.99
C LYS A 422 -3.27 6.09 -22.44
N ASN A 423 -4.38 6.40 -23.07
CA ASN A 423 -5.22 7.52 -22.68
C ASN A 423 -6.08 7.15 -21.47
N GLU A 424 -5.96 7.91 -20.39
CA GLU A 424 -6.71 7.69 -19.16
C GLU A 424 -7.64 8.88 -18.86
N LEU A 425 -8.91 8.55 -18.58
CA LEU A 425 -9.90 9.50 -18.08
C LEU A 425 -10.26 9.12 -16.65
N PHE A 426 -10.49 10.13 -15.84
CA PHE A 426 -10.91 9.95 -14.44
C PHE A 426 -12.43 9.90 -14.34
N SER A 427 -12.93 9.22 -13.29
CA SER A 427 -14.35 9.27 -12.96
C SER A 427 -14.77 10.70 -12.64
N GLY A 428 -15.84 11.15 -13.28
CA GLY A 428 -16.34 12.52 -13.20
C GLY A 428 -16.95 12.97 -14.52
N THR A 429 -17.34 14.23 -14.66
CA THR A 429 -17.90 14.76 -15.90
C THR A 429 -16.83 14.95 -17.00
N ILE A 430 -17.24 15.08 -18.26
CA ILE A 430 -16.35 15.46 -19.35
C ILE A 430 -15.70 16.82 -19.05
N ALA A 431 -16.47 17.80 -18.55
CA ALA A 431 -15.96 19.12 -18.19
C ALA A 431 -14.89 19.05 -17.10
N GLU A 432 -15.10 18.25 -16.05
CA GLU A 432 -14.10 18.03 -15.00
C GLU A 432 -12.82 17.40 -15.56
N ASN A 433 -12.94 16.38 -16.41
CA ASN A 433 -11.80 15.77 -17.08
C ASN A 433 -11.01 16.74 -17.96
N LEU A 434 -11.68 17.64 -18.64
CA LEU A 434 -11.04 18.68 -19.46
C LEU A 434 -10.32 19.73 -18.62
N ARG A 435 -10.91 20.12 -17.47
CA ARG A 435 -10.31 21.10 -16.53
C ARG A 435 -9.02 20.63 -15.89
N TRP A 436 -8.65 19.36 -15.99
CA TRP A 436 -7.29 18.91 -15.64
C TRP A 436 -6.21 19.60 -16.50
N GLY A 437 -6.54 20.08 -17.71
CA GLY A 437 -5.64 20.88 -18.53
C GLY A 437 -5.52 22.33 -18.04
N ASN A 438 -6.63 22.89 -17.55
CA ASN A 438 -6.69 24.22 -16.94
C ASN A 438 -7.93 24.30 -16.03
N GLU A 439 -7.71 24.33 -14.71
CA GLU A 439 -8.76 24.33 -13.69
C GLU A 439 -9.73 25.54 -13.85
N ASN A 440 -9.21 26.68 -14.30
CA ASN A 440 -9.97 27.92 -14.47
C ASN A 440 -10.55 28.09 -15.89
N ALA A 441 -10.55 27.02 -16.71
CA ALA A 441 -11.08 27.10 -18.07
C ALA A 441 -12.59 27.37 -18.07
N THR A 442 -13.02 28.40 -18.83
CA THR A 442 -14.43 28.69 -19.07
C THR A 442 -15.06 27.66 -20.00
N ASP A 443 -16.38 27.52 -19.98
CA ASP A 443 -17.08 26.57 -20.84
C ASP A 443 -16.86 26.87 -22.32
N GLU A 444 -16.65 28.14 -22.69
CA GLU A 444 -16.30 28.53 -24.06
C GLU A 444 -14.91 28.00 -24.44
N GLN A 445 -13.92 28.07 -23.51
CA GLN A 445 -12.59 27.53 -23.74
C GLN A 445 -12.62 26.01 -23.83
N LEU A 446 -13.45 25.32 -23.02
CA LEU A 446 -13.65 23.88 -23.12
C LEU A 446 -14.19 23.50 -24.50
N ARG A 447 -15.27 24.19 -24.97
CA ARG A 447 -15.84 23.95 -26.29
C ARG A 447 -14.86 24.23 -27.41
N HIS A 448 -14.09 25.32 -27.29
CA HIS A 448 -13.08 25.67 -28.31
C HIS A 448 -12.00 24.56 -28.41
N ALA A 449 -11.43 24.12 -27.31
CA ALA A 449 -10.45 23.03 -27.30
C ALA A 449 -11.03 21.72 -27.85
N CYS A 450 -12.30 21.41 -27.52
CA CYS A 450 -12.99 20.23 -28.05
C CYS A 450 -13.27 20.33 -29.55
N LYS A 451 -13.54 21.53 -30.08
CA LYS A 451 -13.66 21.74 -31.54
C LYS A 451 -12.34 21.47 -32.24
N LEU A 452 -11.22 21.97 -31.71
CA LEU A 452 -9.88 21.74 -32.25
C LEU A 452 -9.50 20.25 -32.25
N ALA A 453 -9.91 19.52 -31.20
CA ALA A 453 -9.71 18.07 -31.07
C ALA A 453 -10.80 17.24 -31.77
N CYS A 454 -11.70 17.83 -32.53
CA CYS A 454 -12.85 17.17 -33.16
C CYS A 454 -13.74 16.40 -32.17
N ALA A 455 -13.81 16.86 -30.91
CA ALA A 455 -14.57 16.21 -29.85
C ALA A 455 -15.97 16.83 -29.60
N ASP A 456 -16.16 18.12 -29.88
CA ASP A 456 -17.41 18.86 -29.61
C ASP A 456 -18.66 18.22 -30.22
N GLY A 457 -18.52 17.67 -31.43
CA GLY A 457 -19.64 17.06 -32.17
C GLY A 457 -20.23 15.85 -31.46
N PHE A 458 -19.42 14.92 -30.95
CA PHE A 458 -19.95 13.77 -30.24
C PHE A 458 -20.38 14.13 -28.82
N ILE A 459 -19.71 15.09 -28.13
CA ILE A 459 -20.10 15.57 -26.82
C ILE A 459 -21.49 16.18 -26.87
N SER A 460 -21.73 17.07 -27.83
CA SER A 460 -23.04 17.74 -28.00
C SER A 460 -24.17 16.78 -28.42
N ALA A 461 -23.85 15.60 -28.95
CA ALA A 461 -24.81 14.54 -29.25
C ALA A 461 -25.15 13.65 -28.03
N MET A 462 -24.41 13.76 -26.93
CA MET A 462 -24.70 13.06 -25.68
C MET A 462 -25.84 13.76 -24.92
N PRO A 463 -26.71 13.02 -24.21
CA PRO A 463 -27.86 13.59 -23.50
C PRO A 463 -27.50 14.74 -22.54
N ASP A 464 -26.40 14.58 -21.80
CA ASP A 464 -25.93 15.54 -20.79
C ASP A 464 -24.78 16.42 -21.31
N GLY A 465 -24.38 16.30 -22.59
CA GLY A 465 -23.32 17.10 -23.19
C GLY A 465 -22.01 17.04 -22.39
N TYR A 466 -21.48 18.18 -21.99
CA TYR A 466 -20.24 18.31 -21.20
C TYR A 466 -20.38 17.82 -19.76
N ASP A 467 -21.60 17.69 -19.22
CA ASP A 467 -21.87 17.14 -17.89
C ASP A 467 -22.05 15.62 -17.91
N THR A 468 -21.91 14.98 -19.08
CA THR A 468 -21.93 13.52 -19.19
C THR A 468 -20.86 12.91 -18.32
N HIS A 469 -21.27 11.96 -17.44
CA HIS A 469 -20.37 11.26 -16.54
C HIS A 469 -19.47 10.25 -17.29
N ILE A 470 -18.19 10.32 -17.03
CA ILE A 470 -17.17 9.37 -17.48
C ILE A 470 -16.90 8.39 -16.35
N GLU A 471 -16.93 7.10 -16.63
CA GLU A 471 -16.54 6.07 -15.69
C GLU A 471 -15.02 5.98 -15.55
N GLN A 472 -14.54 5.37 -14.46
CA GLN A 472 -13.12 5.17 -14.21
C GLN A 472 -12.42 4.52 -15.41
N GLY A 473 -11.35 5.15 -15.89
CA GLY A 473 -10.60 4.72 -17.08
C GLY A 473 -11.33 5.00 -18.39
N GLY A 474 -12.48 5.68 -18.40
CA GLY A 474 -13.24 6.00 -19.60
C GLY A 474 -13.83 4.76 -20.29
N THR A 475 -14.34 3.79 -19.54
CA THR A 475 -14.88 2.53 -20.06
C THR A 475 -16.17 2.70 -20.85
N ASN A 476 -16.89 3.79 -20.62
CA ASN A 476 -18.15 4.14 -21.28
C ASN A 476 -17.99 5.04 -22.51
N VAL A 477 -16.77 5.31 -22.97
CA VAL A 477 -16.48 6.04 -24.21
C VAL A 477 -15.59 5.21 -25.13
N SER A 478 -15.70 5.43 -26.46
CA SER A 478 -14.87 4.72 -27.42
C SER A 478 -13.40 5.17 -27.35
N GLY A 479 -12.47 4.34 -27.83
CA GLY A 479 -11.04 4.66 -27.87
C GLY A 479 -10.74 6.00 -28.55
N GLY A 480 -11.35 6.24 -29.73
CA GLY A 480 -11.18 7.50 -30.46
C GLY A 480 -11.82 8.71 -29.78
N GLN A 481 -12.94 8.54 -29.05
CA GLN A 481 -13.51 9.60 -28.20
C GLN A 481 -12.58 9.93 -27.04
N LYS A 482 -12.03 8.91 -26.37
CA LYS A 482 -11.06 9.07 -25.28
C LYS A 482 -9.81 9.82 -25.73
N GLN A 483 -9.24 9.45 -26.88
CA GLN A 483 -8.08 10.13 -27.46
C GLN A 483 -8.37 11.62 -27.71
N ARG A 484 -9.49 11.94 -28.37
CA ARG A 484 -9.86 13.32 -28.65
C ARG A 484 -10.11 14.15 -27.38
N LEU A 485 -10.68 13.57 -26.32
CA LEU A 485 -10.81 14.24 -25.02
C LEU A 485 -9.44 14.52 -24.38
N CYS A 486 -8.49 13.58 -24.46
CA CYS A 486 -7.13 13.78 -23.96
C CYS A 486 -6.36 14.84 -24.76
N ILE A 487 -6.56 14.91 -26.08
CA ILE A 487 -6.00 15.99 -26.92
C ILE A 487 -6.60 17.34 -26.50
N ALA A 488 -7.93 17.45 -26.35
CA ALA A 488 -8.59 18.67 -25.88
C ALA A 488 -8.07 19.13 -24.51
N ARG A 489 -7.87 18.19 -23.56
CA ARG A 489 -7.25 18.44 -22.26
C ARG A 489 -5.84 19.04 -22.39
N ALA A 490 -5.03 18.48 -23.28
CA ALA A 490 -3.67 18.97 -23.55
C ALA A 490 -3.65 20.39 -24.14
N LEU A 491 -4.58 20.69 -25.05
CA LEU A 491 -4.73 22.01 -25.67
C LEU A 491 -5.14 23.11 -24.67
N LEU A 492 -5.98 22.78 -23.70
CA LEU A 492 -6.41 23.71 -22.65
C LEU A 492 -5.26 24.23 -21.80
N LYS A 493 -4.18 23.48 -21.71
CA LYS A 493 -2.96 23.86 -20.98
C LYS A 493 -2.19 24.99 -21.66
N LYS A 494 -2.41 25.23 -22.96
CA LYS A 494 -1.69 26.19 -23.80
C LYS A 494 -0.16 26.01 -23.71
N PRO A 495 0.35 24.80 -23.99
CA PRO A 495 1.75 24.47 -23.77
C PRO A 495 2.68 25.16 -24.76
N LYS A 496 3.98 25.27 -24.40
CA LYS A 496 5.06 25.62 -25.35
C LYS A 496 5.46 24.43 -26.22
N VAL A 497 5.35 23.20 -25.68
CA VAL A 497 5.59 21.94 -26.40
C VAL A 497 4.40 21.02 -26.21
N LEU A 498 3.83 20.55 -27.31
CA LEU A 498 2.77 19.55 -27.34
C LEU A 498 3.32 18.23 -27.86
N ILE A 499 3.25 17.19 -27.07
CA ILE A 499 3.68 15.84 -27.41
C ILE A 499 2.45 14.96 -27.61
N LEU A 500 2.36 14.32 -28.76
CA LEU A 500 1.31 13.36 -29.11
C LEU A 500 1.95 11.98 -29.34
N ASP A 501 1.90 11.12 -28.31
CA ASP A 501 2.49 9.77 -28.36
C ASP A 501 1.44 8.76 -28.82
N ASP A 502 1.45 8.42 -30.11
CA ASP A 502 0.51 7.47 -30.77
C ASP A 502 -0.98 7.78 -30.46
N SER A 503 -1.27 9.06 -30.26
CA SER A 503 -2.52 9.53 -29.66
C SER A 503 -3.66 9.69 -30.67
N THR A 504 -3.44 9.35 -31.96
CA THR A 504 -4.46 9.34 -33.01
C THR A 504 -4.67 7.96 -33.63
N SER A 505 -4.03 6.93 -33.11
CA SER A 505 -4.09 5.56 -33.66
C SER A 505 -5.50 4.94 -33.67
N ALA A 506 -6.36 5.31 -32.71
CA ALA A 506 -7.76 4.88 -32.67
C ALA A 506 -8.75 5.87 -33.31
N VAL A 507 -8.24 6.93 -33.95
CA VAL A 507 -9.02 7.92 -34.68
C VAL A 507 -8.95 7.58 -36.18
N ASP A 508 -10.04 7.83 -36.93
CA ASP A 508 -10.06 7.64 -38.35
C ASP A 508 -9.17 8.68 -39.06
N THR A 509 -8.65 8.32 -40.25
CA THR A 509 -7.68 9.13 -41.01
C THR A 509 -8.19 10.54 -41.34
N ARG A 510 -9.50 10.70 -41.59
CA ARG A 510 -10.10 12.01 -41.89
C ARG A 510 -10.10 12.92 -40.66
N THR A 511 -10.48 12.37 -39.51
CA THR A 511 -10.50 13.12 -38.23
C THR A 511 -9.07 13.45 -37.78
N ASP A 512 -8.11 12.54 -37.97
CA ASP A 512 -6.68 12.80 -37.69
C ASP A 512 -6.16 13.98 -38.54
N ALA A 513 -6.41 13.98 -39.84
CA ALA A 513 -6.02 15.09 -40.72
C ALA A 513 -6.66 16.43 -40.31
N GLN A 514 -7.91 16.43 -39.85
CA GLN A 514 -8.57 17.63 -39.33
C GLN A 514 -7.92 18.12 -38.03
N ILE A 515 -7.56 17.23 -37.13
CA ILE A 515 -6.84 17.57 -35.88
C ILE A 515 -5.48 18.18 -36.22
N GLN A 516 -4.70 17.56 -37.13
CA GLN A 516 -3.40 18.07 -37.56
C GLN A 516 -3.50 19.47 -38.19
N GLN A 517 -4.49 19.68 -39.05
CA GLN A 517 -4.77 20.99 -39.67
C GLN A 517 -5.17 22.03 -38.60
N ALA A 518 -6.01 21.65 -37.63
CA ALA A 518 -6.38 22.54 -36.55
C ALA A 518 -5.16 22.93 -35.68
N LEU A 519 -4.30 21.98 -35.34
CA LEU A 519 -3.08 22.22 -34.58
C LEU A 519 -2.11 23.17 -35.29
N SER A 520 -1.92 23.00 -36.59
CA SER A 520 -1.05 23.89 -37.38
C SER A 520 -1.59 25.32 -37.48
N THR A 521 -2.91 25.47 -37.56
CA THR A 521 -3.58 26.78 -37.79
C THR A 521 -3.75 27.57 -36.49
N TYR A 522 -4.16 26.91 -35.39
CA TYR A 522 -4.59 27.59 -34.17
C TYR A 522 -3.51 27.67 -33.09
N ILE A 523 -2.45 26.86 -33.15
CA ILE A 523 -1.31 26.89 -32.21
C ILE A 523 0.04 26.89 -32.97
N PRO A 524 0.28 27.85 -33.91
CA PRO A 524 1.48 27.84 -34.75
C PRO A 524 2.77 27.98 -33.92
N ASP A 525 2.75 28.76 -32.83
CA ASP A 525 3.92 29.01 -31.96
C ASP A 525 4.26 27.86 -31.02
N THR A 526 3.40 26.84 -30.88
CA THR A 526 3.63 25.67 -30.09
C THR A 526 4.46 24.66 -30.86
N THR A 527 5.56 24.18 -30.31
CA THR A 527 6.35 23.07 -30.87
C THR A 527 5.53 21.77 -30.74
N LYS A 528 5.40 21.05 -31.84
CA LYS A 528 4.61 19.80 -31.87
C LYS A 528 5.51 18.61 -32.15
N ILE A 529 5.46 17.60 -31.28
CA ILE A 529 6.20 16.36 -31.44
C ILE A 529 5.17 15.22 -31.54
N ILE A 530 5.10 14.61 -32.74
CA ILE A 530 4.07 13.62 -33.08
C ILE A 530 4.74 12.28 -33.30
N ILE A 531 4.55 11.37 -32.37
CA ILE A 531 4.90 9.95 -32.58
C ILE A 531 3.70 9.28 -33.24
N ALA A 532 3.93 8.67 -34.38
CA ALA A 532 2.90 7.94 -35.07
C ALA A 532 3.43 6.60 -35.62
N GLN A 533 2.51 5.65 -35.75
CA GLN A 533 2.74 4.41 -36.50
C GLN A 533 2.40 4.54 -37.96
N ARG A 534 1.49 5.50 -38.28
CA ARG A 534 1.07 5.78 -39.65
C ARG A 534 1.86 6.96 -40.20
N ILE A 535 2.46 6.78 -41.40
CA ILE A 535 3.17 7.86 -42.08
C ILE A 535 2.24 9.02 -42.42
N SER A 536 0.96 8.74 -42.79
CA SER A 536 -0.04 9.77 -43.06
C SER A 536 -0.23 10.80 -41.94
N SER A 537 0.05 10.44 -40.69
CA SER A 537 -0.08 11.35 -39.53
C SER A 537 1.12 12.30 -39.38
N VAL A 538 2.26 12.02 -40.02
CA VAL A 538 3.50 12.81 -39.89
C VAL A 538 4.07 13.30 -41.23
N GLN A 539 3.51 12.89 -42.38
CA GLN A 539 4.03 13.24 -43.69
C GLN A 539 4.08 14.77 -43.98
N ASN A 540 3.22 15.53 -43.29
CA ASN A 540 3.16 17.00 -43.41
C ASN A 540 3.95 17.71 -42.30
N ALA A 541 4.74 16.98 -41.46
CA ALA A 541 5.63 17.58 -40.48
C ALA A 541 6.79 18.32 -41.18
N ASP A 542 7.31 19.37 -40.52
CA ASP A 542 8.46 20.13 -41.05
C ASP A 542 9.69 19.24 -41.22
N ARG A 543 9.91 18.34 -40.22
CA ARG A 543 10.92 17.28 -40.30
C ARG A 543 10.38 15.99 -39.64
N ILE A 544 10.86 14.86 -40.12
CA ILE A 544 10.58 13.53 -39.62
C ILE A 544 11.89 12.92 -39.15
N VAL A 545 11.87 12.39 -37.94
CA VAL A 545 12.97 11.66 -37.31
C VAL A 545 12.66 10.17 -37.37
N VAL A 546 13.56 9.41 -37.99
CA VAL A 546 13.48 7.95 -38.02
C VAL A 546 14.36 7.40 -36.92
N LEU A 547 13.74 6.68 -35.96
CA LEU A 547 14.43 6.05 -34.84
C LEU A 547 14.54 4.54 -35.09
N ASP A 548 15.74 3.99 -34.91
CA ASP A 548 16.00 2.57 -34.91
C ASP A 548 16.92 2.17 -33.76
N ASP A 549 16.55 1.12 -33.03
CA ASP A 549 17.25 0.57 -31.86
C ASP A 549 17.82 1.65 -30.90
N GLY A 550 17.05 2.70 -30.64
CA GLY A 550 17.42 3.78 -29.71
C GLY A 550 18.38 4.83 -30.27
N ARG A 551 18.62 4.88 -31.58
CA ARG A 551 19.43 5.88 -32.28
C ARG A 551 18.63 6.56 -33.37
N ILE A 552 19.09 7.74 -33.78
CA ILE A 552 18.55 8.43 -34.95
C ILE A 552 19.20 7.84 -36.22
N ASP A 553 18.40 7.21 -37.07
CA ASP A 553 18.85 6.68 -38.36
C ASP A 553 18.87 7.78 -39.43
N ALA A 554 17.79 8.55 -39.53
CA ALA A 554 17.68 9.64 -40.50
C ALA A 554 16.79 10.77 -39.98
N VAL A 555 17.03 11.99 -40.49
CA VAL A 555 16.20 13.18 -40.26
C VAL A 555 16.03 13.90 -41.58
N GLY A 556 14.79 14.18 -41.98
CA GLY A 556 14.51 14.90 -43.24
C GLY A 556 13.01 15.15 -43.44
N CYS A 557 12.63 15.76 -44.55
CA CYS A 557 11.23 15.84 -44.94
C CYS A 557 10.74 14.53 -45.61
N HIS A 558 9.42 14.40 -45.76
CA HIS A 558 8.79 13.20 -46.36
C HIS A 558 9.44 12.76 -47.68
N ASP A 559 9.57 13.69 -48.66
CA ASP A 559 10.11 13.39 -49.96
C ASP A 559 11.62 13.06 -49.97
N GLU A 560 12.35 13.60 -49.03
CA GLU A 560 13.76 13.33 -48.85
C GLU A 560 13.96 11.92 -48.27
N LEU A 561 13.24 11.57 -47.18
CA LEU A 561 13.33 10.27 -46.52
C LEU A 561 12.87 9.12 -47.40
N LEU A 562 11.89 9.32 -48.27
CA LEU A 562 11.51 8.31 -49.26
C LEU A 562 12.65 7.95 -50.23
N ARG A 563 13.60 8.88 -50.46
CA ARG A 563 14.75 8.67 -51.34
C ARG A 563 15.97 8.15 -50.59
N THR A 564 16.17 8.59 -49.36
CA THR A 564 17.44 8.41 -48.63
C THR A 564 17.39 7.37 -47.51
N CYS A 565 16.22 7.08 -46.91
CA CYS A 565 16.08 6.17 -45.80
C CYS A 565 15.28 4.92 -46.18
N GLU A 566 15.93 3.76 -46.12
CA GLU A 566 15.33 2.48 -46.47
C GLU A 566 14.20 2.11 -45.51
N ILE A 567 14.42 2.26 -44.18
CA ILE A 567 13.43 1.98 -43.13
C ILE A 567 12.14 2.79 -43.36
N TYR A 568 12.29 4.09 -43.69
CA TYR A 568 11.12 4.95 -43.90
C TYR A 568 10.33 4.54 -45.16
N ARG A 569 11.02 4.16 -46.21
CA ARG A 569 10.42 3.70 -47.49
C ARG A 569 9.67 2.39 -47.29
N GLU A 570 10.27 1.40 -46.65
CA GLU A 570 9.62 0.12 -46.33
C GLU A 570 8.33 0.30 -45.52
N VAL A 571 8.36 1.16 -44.48
CA VAL A 571 7.17 1.49 -43.68
C VAL A 571 6.11 2.16 -44.56
N TYR A 572 6.49 3.07 -45.46
CA TYR A 572 5.57 3.74 -46.34
C TYR A 572 4.90 2.77 -47.34
N GLU A 573 5.68 1.92 -48.00
CA GLU A 573 5.19 0.91 -48.94
C GLU A 573 4.28 -0.11 -48.30
N SER A 574 4.55 -0.48 -47.05
CA SER A 574 3.70 -1.41 -46.26
C SER A 574 2.33 -0.82 -45.86
N GLN A 575 2.16 0.50 -45.98
CA GLN A 575 0.94 1.21 -45.56
C GLN A 575 0.09 1.69 -46.73
N GLN A 576 0.59 1.55 -47.98
CA GLN A 576 -0.18 1.77 -49.20
C GLN A 576 -1.01 0.54 -49.58
#